data_562377dca7a22160d1c79232798e496a
#
_entry.id   562377dca7a22160d1c79232798e496a
#
_cell.length_a   1.000
_cell.length_b   1.000
_cell.length_c   1.000
_cell.angle_alpha   90.00
_cell.angle_beta   90.00
_cell.angle_gamma   90.00
#
_symmetry.space_group_name_H-M   'P 1'
#
loop_
_entity.id
_entity.type
_entity.pdbx_description
1 polymer ?
#
loop_
_entity_poly.entity_id
_entity_poly.type
_entity_poly.pdbx_seq_one_letter_code
_entity_poly.pdbx_strand_id
1 'polypeptide(L)'
;MLYYFGFEETIDRNECAMSNHPFLQRLAETPLLIDGAMGTMLYARGASSEQCLEYLVISKPSWVSEIHQAYASAGADILKTHTFGANRIRLADYGLAERVRDLNFRAVKLVRDVREVSGRAIFIAGDVGPLGKRLQPEGPLSTAEAQEAFREQVGVLWEAGA
;
A
#
# COMPACT_ATOMS: atom_id res chain seq x y z
N MET A 1 6.13 -5.43 19.76
CA MET A 1 5.08 -6.33 20.21
C MET A 1 3.95 -6.26 19.20
N LEU A 2 3.99 -7.16 18.18
CA LEU A 2 3.01 -7.19 17.09
C LEU A 2 1.86 -8.11 17.53
N TYR A 3 0.67 -7.54 17.65
CA TYR A 3 -0.54 -8.33 17.87
C TYR A 3 -1.03 -8.86 16.53
N TYR A 4 -0.92 -10.18 16.35
CA TYR A 4 -1.60 -10.91 15.28
C TYR A 4 -3.05 -11.10 15.65
N PHE A 5 -3.97 -10.59 14.83
CA PHE A 5 -5.41 -10.85 14.96
C PHE A 5 -5.76 -12.19 14.31
N GLY A 6 -6.11 -13.16 15.14
CA GLY A 6 -7.06 -14.25 14.94
C GLY A 6 -7.13 -14.92 13.56
N PHE A 7 -6.01 -15.45 13.06
CA PHE A 7 -5.99 -16.68 12.29
C PHE A 7 -5.39 -17.73 13.21
N GLU A 8 -6.22 -18.57 13.83
CA GLU A 8 -5.79 -19.82 14.47
C GLU A 8 -5.43 -20.85 13.37
N GLU A 9 -4.41 -20.56 12.59
CA GLU A 9 -3.49 -21.56 12.11
C GLU A 9 -2.19 -21.32 12.85
N THR A 10 -1.83 -22.26 13.70
CA THR A 10 -0.54 -22.35 14.36
C THR A 10 0.53 -22.34 13.27
N ILE A 11 1.06 -21.15 12.97
CA ILE A 11 2.26 -21.05 12.15
C ILE A 11 3.35 -21.70 12.98
N ASP A 12 3.73 -22.93 12.62
CA ASP A 12 4.87 -23.60 13.20
C ASP A 12 6.09 -22.68 13.00
N ARG A 13 6.70 -22.23 14.11
CA ARG A 13 7.85 -21.33 14.07
C ARG A 13 9.06 -21.95 13.35
N ASN A 14 9.03 -23.24 13.08
CA ASN A 14 10.04 -23.95 12.29
C ASN A 14 9.76 -23.90 10.79
N GLU A 15 8.51 -23.70 10.33
CA GLU A 15 8.21 -23.48 8.90
C GLU A 15 8.50 -22.04 8.44
N CYS A 16 8.50 -21.08 9.37
CA CYS A 16 8.92 -19.70 9.06
C CYS A 16 10.43 -19.58 8.80
N ALA A 17 11.20 -20.59 9.09
CA ALA A 17 12.67 -20.54 9.04
C ALA A 17 13.25 -20.63 7.63
N MET A 18 12.50 -20.97 6.62
CA MET A 18 12.96 -21.04 5.21
C MET A 18 11.77 -21.02 4.26
N SER A 19 10.88 -20.05 4.35
CA SER A 19 9.83 -19.96 3.35
C SER A 19 10.50 -19.73 1.98
N ASN A 20 10.13 -20.53 1.00
CA ASN A 20 10.55 -20.36 -0.40
C ASN A 20 10.04 -19.07 -1.03
N HIS A 21 9.65 -18.09 -0.20
CA HIS A 21 9.12 -16.81 -0.68
C HIS A 21 10.27 -15.96 -1.24
N PRO A 22 10.24 -15.54 -2.50
CA PRO A 22 11.34 -14.83 -3.16
C PRO A 22 11.79 -13.57 -2.42
N PHE A 23 10.88 -12.85 -1.79
CA PHE A 23 11.18 -11.67 -0.99
C PHE A 23 12.07 -12.02 0.23
N LEU A 24 11.73 -13.07 0.98
CA LEU A 24 12.50 -13.47 2.17
C LEU A 24 13.86 -14.04 1.79
N GLN A 25 13.96 -14.79 0.70
CA GLN A 25 15.23 -15.26 0.17
C GLN A 25 16.14 -14.09 -0.19
N ARG A 26 15.61 -13.12 -0.95
CA ARG A 26 16.37 -11.95 -1.36
C ARG A 26 16.80 -11.09 -0.17
N LEU A 27 15.92 -10.91 0.84
CA LEU A 27 16.20 -10.15 2.06
C LEU A 27 17.29 -10.82 2.91
N ALA A 28 17.38 -12.15 2.91
CA ALA A 28 18.44 -12.89 3.61
C ALA A 28 19.82 -12.75 2.95
N GLU A 29 19.87 -12.49 1.65
CA GLU A 29 21.10 -12.34 0.87
C GLU A 29 21.69 -10.91 0.94
N THR A 30 20.82 -9.90 0.91
CA THR A 30 21.25 -8.49 0.82
C THR A 30 20.15 -7.55 1.36
N PRO A 31 20.55 -6.39 1.92
CA PRO A 31 19.59 -5.34 2.23
C PRO A 31 18.80 -4.92 0.98
N LEU A 32 17.49 -4.71 1.14
CA LEU A 32 16.62 -4.24 0.09
C LEU A 32 16.29 -2.76 0.27
N LEU A 33 16.36 -2.00 -0.82
CA LEU A 33 16.08 -0.58 -0.82
C LEU A 33 14.59 -0.36 -1.15
N ILE A 34 13.86 0.24 -0.21
CA ILE A 34 12.48 0.66 -0.42
C ILE A 34 12.41 2.07 -1.01
N ASP A 35 11.40 2.35 -1.80
CA ASP A 35 11.14 3.68 -2.34
C ASP A 35 10.85 4.74 -1.26
N GLY A 36 10.87 6.01 -1.66
CA GLY A 36 10.67 7.14 -0.77
C GLY A 36 9.24 7.68 -0.73
N ALA A 37 9.13 8.98 -0.48
CA ALA A 37 7.86 9.68 -0.33
C ALA A 37 7.13 9.87 -1.66
N MET A 38 5.84 9.53 -1.70
CA MET A 38 4.96 9.79 -2.84
C MET A 38 4.29 11.17 -2.73
N GLY A 39 3.74 11.52 -1.58
CA GLY A 39 2.95 12.73 -1.38
C GLY A 39 3.72 14.02 -1.73
N THR A 40 4.94 14.18 -1.23
CA THR A 40 5.78 15.35 -1.53
C THR A 40 6.12 15.48 -3.01
N MET A 41 6.34 14.35 -3.70
CA MET A 41 6.58 14.34 -5.14
C MET A 41 5.33 14.74 -5.94
N LEU A 42 4.15 14.35 -5.47
CA LEU A 42 2.87 14.77 -6.06
C LEU A 42 2.60 16.26 -5.83
N TYR A 43 2.86 16.78 -4.62
CA TYR A 43 2.77 18.22 -4.35
C TYR A 43 3.72 19.04 -5.23
N ALA A 44 4.93 18.57 -5.45
CA ALA A 44 5.87 19.22 -6.37
C ALA A 44 5.37 19.25 -7.83
N ARG A 45 4.45 18.35 -8.21
CA ARG A 45 3.76 18.35 -9.51
C ARG A 45 2.49 19.18 -9.54
N GLY A 46 2.13 19.84 -8.43
CA GLY A 46 0.95 20.68 -8.33
C GLY A 46 -0.30 20.01 -7.78
N ALA A 47 -0.17 18.87 -7.10
CA ALA A 47 -1.28 18.29 -6.38
C ALA A 47 -1.71 19.22 -5.22
N SER A 48 -3.03 19.41 -5.02
CA SER A 48 -3.56 20.18 -3.92
C SER A 48 -3.53 19.39 -2.60
N SER A 49 -3.26 20.07 -1.49
CA SER A 49 -3.37 19.47 -0.16
C SER A 49 -4.81 19.16 0.27
N GLU A 50 -5.79 19.73 -0.42
CA GLU A 50 -7.22 19.56 -0.12
C GLU A 50 -7.84 18.37 -0.88
N GLN A 51 -7.13 17.78 -1.84
CA GLN A 51 -7.62 16.64 -2.60
C GLN A 51 -7.21 15.31 -2.00
N CYS A 52 -7.98 14.26 -2.28
CA CYS A 52 -7.58 12.89 -2.01
C CYS A 52 -6.40 12.51 -2.93
N LEU A 53 -5.20 12.36 -2.36
CA LEU A 53 -4.01 12.02 -3.16
C LEU A 53 -4.14 10.64 -3.80
N GLU A 54 -4.75 9.68 -3.10
CA GLU A 54 -4.96 8.33 -3.61
C GLU A 54 -5.85 8.32 -4.87
N TYR A 55 -6.71 9.33 -5.04
CA TYR A 55 -7.53 9.45 -6.26
C TYR A 55 -6.69 9.78 -7.52
N LEU A 56 -5.45 10.21 -7.34
CA LEU A 56 -4.54 10.49 -8.46
C LEU A 56 -4.18 9.24 -9.27
N VAL A 57 -4.32 8.05 -8.72
CA VAL A 57 -4.18 6.80 -9.50
C VAL A 57 -5.21 6.68 -10.63
N ILE A 58 -6.30 7.46 -10.56
CA ILE A 58 -7.35 7.54 -11.57
C ILE A 58 -7.27 8.83 -12.37
N SER A 59 -7.19 9.97 -11.68
CA SER A 59 -7.29 11.28 -12.32
C SER A 59 -5.99 11.74 -12.99
N LYS A 60 -4.84 11.28 -12.48
CA LYS A 60 -3.50 11.62 -12.98
C LYS A 60 -2.55 10.41 -12.91
N PRO A 61 -2.89 9.26 -13.51
CA PRO A 61 -2.12 8.03 -13.37
C PRO A 61 -0.66 8.19 -13.86
N SER A 62 -0.41 9.02 -14.85
CA SER A 62 0.94 9.31 -15.34
C SER A 62 1.84 9.92 -14.26
N TRP A 63 1.32 10.82 -13.41
CA TRP A 63 2.10 11.42 -12.33
C TRP A 63 2.58 10.36 -11.32
N VAL A 64 1.68 9.43 -10.97
CA VAL A 64 1.99 8.34 -10.04
C VAL A 64 2.99 7.36 -10.68
N SER A 65 2.76 6.95 -11.92
CA SER A 65 3.67 6.04 -12.65
C SER A 65 5.06 6.62 -12.83
N GLU A 66 5.18 7.91 -13.19
CA GLU A 66 6.48 8.59 -13.37
C GLU A 66 7.28 8.65 -12.06
N ILE A 67 6.61 8.84 -10.91
CA ILE A 67 7.28 8.83 -9.61
C ILE A 67 7.78 7.41 -9.30
N HIS A 68 6.96 6.39 -9.47
CA HIS A 68 7.39 5.00 -9.29
C HIS A 68 8.54 4.65 -10.24
N GLN A 69 8.49 5.09 -11.49
CA GLN A 69 9.55 4.86 -12.46
C GLN A 69 10.87 5.56 -12.06
N ALA A 70 10.79 6.78 -11.51
CA ALA A 70 11.97 7.48 -10.99
C ALA A 70 12.62 6.71 -9.83
N TYR A 71 11.82 6.18 -8.88
CA TYR A 71 12.34 5.35 -7.80
C TYR A 71 12.92 4.01 -8.31
N ALA A 72 12.25 3.35 -9.24
CA ALA A 72 12.77 2.14 -9.87
C ALA A 72 14.12 2.40 -10.56
N SER A 73 14.22 3.51 -11.31
CA SER A 73 15.46 3.92 -11.99
C SER A 73 16.57 4.32 -11.01
N ALA A 74 16.22 4.86 -9.84
CA ALA A 74 17.16 5.19 -8.77
C ALA A 74 17.67 3.95 -8.02
N GLY A 75 17.13 2.76 -8.30
CA GLY A 75 17.62 1.50 -7.73
C GLY A 75 16.74 0.89 -6.64
N ALA A 76 15.53 1.40 -6.38
CA ALA A 76 14.62 0.78 -5.42
C ALA A 76 14.33 -0.68 -5.78
N ASP A 77 14.42 -1.57 -4.79
CA ASP A 77 14.10 -2.99 -4.89
C ASP A 77 12.65 -3.28 -4.50
N ILE A 78 12.04 -2.35 -3.74
CA ILE A 78 10.66 -2.42 -3.28
C ILE A 78 9.96 -1.11 -3.64
N LEU A 79 8.82 -1.19 -4.32
CA LEU A 79 7.95 -0.06 -4.57
C LEU A 79 6.65 -0.23 -3.78
N LYS A 80 6.31 0.78 -2.95
CA LYS A 80 5.03 0.85 -2.24
C LYS A 80 3.93 1.31 -3.18
N THR A 81 2.76 0.74 -3.03
CA THR A 81 1.57 1.23 -3.73
C THR A 81 1.15 2.61 -3.22
N HIS A 82 0.52 3.43 -4.06
CA HIS A 82 -0.01 4.72 -3.64
C HIS A 82 -1.40 4.55 -2.99
N THR A 83 -1.44 3.89 -1.81
CA THR A 83 -2.67 3.45 -1.13
C THR A 83 -2.71 3.77 0.36
N PHE A 84 -1.78 4.59 0.87
CA PHE A 84 -1.65 4.90 2.31
C PHE A 84 -2.96 5.33 2.96
N GLY A 85 -3.78 6.17 2.31
CA GLY A 85 -5.09 6.59 2.77
C GLY A 85 -6.26 5.93 2.05
N ALA A 86 -6.05 4.87 1.26
CA ALA A 86 -7.07 4.24 0.43
C ALA A 86 -7.97 3.25 1.21
N ASN A 87 -8.22 3.51 2.50
CA ASN A 87 -9.20 2.80 3.31
C ASN A 87 -10.55 3.52 3.33
N ARG A 88 -11.63 2.80 3.60
CA ARG A 88 -13.00 3.29 3.60
C ARG A 88 -13.21 4.52 4.49
N ILE A 89 -12.57 4.55 5.66
CA ILE A 89 -12.75 5.61 6.67
C ILE A 89 -12.16 6.94 6.16
N ARG A 90 -10.95 6.93 5.62
CA ARG A 90 -10.33 8.15 5.06
C ARG A 90 -10.96 8.57 3.74
N LEU A 91 -11.29 7.63 2.89
CA LEU A 91 -11.94 7.91 1.60
C LEU A 91 -13.34 8.54 1.79
N ALA A 92 -14.03 8.23 2.89
CA ALA A 92 -15.32 8.83 3.21
C ALA A 92 -15.25 10.35 3.35
N ASP A 93 -14.12 10.89 3.86
CA ASP A 93 -13.93 12.34 4.02
C ASP A 93 -13.92 13.09 2.66
N TYR A 94 -13.74 12.34 1.55
CA TYR A 94 -13.74 12.84 0.18
C TYR A 94 -14.93 12.33 -0.65
N GLY A 95 -15.91 11.65 -0.05
CA GLY A 95 -17.04 11.04 -0.76
C GLY A 95 -16.66 9.83 -1.61
N LEU A 96 -15.53 9.18 -1.31
CA LEU A 96 -14.95 8.08 -2.10
C LEU A 96 -14.99 6.73 -1.36
N ALA A 97 -15.77 6.58 -0.29
CA ALA A 97 -15.83 5.37 0.53
C ALA A 97 -16.07 4.08 -0.29
N GLU A 98 -16.88 4.15 -1.33
CA GLU A 98 -17.21 3.01 -2.20
C GLU A 98 -16.13 2.71 -3.26
N ARG A 99 -15.03 3.48 -3.28
CA ARG A 99 -13.96 3.35 -4.27
C ARG A 99 -12.73 2.60 -3.74
N VAL A 100 -12.80 2.00 -2.53
CA VAL A 100 -11.67 1.27 -1.92
C VAL A 100 -11.08 0.26 -2.90
N ARG A 101 -11.94 -0.62 -3.46
CA ARG A 101 -11.49 -1.65 -4.38
C ARG A 101 -10.82 -1.07 -5.63
N ASP A 102 -11.49 -0.14 -6.30
CA ASP A 102 -11.00 0.43 -7.55
C ASP A 102 -9.66 1.17 -7.37
N LEU A 103 -9.53 1.97 -6.32
CA LEU A 103 -8.32 2.74 -6.03
C LEU A 103 -7.13 1.83 -5.72
N ASN A 104 -7.31 0.85 -4.81
CA ASN A 104 -6.24 -0.06 -4.44
C ASN A 104 -5.80 -0.95 -5.61
N PHE A 105 -6.73 -1.50 -6.39
CA PHE A 105 -6.42 -2.29 -7.60
C PHE A 105 -5.62 -1.49 -8.63
N ARG A 106 -6.06 -0.25 -8.92
CA ARG A 106 -5.36 0.62 -9.87
C ARG A 106 -3.97 1.00 -9.39
N ALA A 107 -3.82 1.28 -8.09
CA ALA A 107 -2.51 1.59 -7.52
C ALA A 107 -1.53 0.42 -7.67
N VAL A 108 -1.95 -0.81 -7.34
CA VAL A 108 -1.13 -2.00 -7.55
C VAL A 108 -0.79 -2.21 -9.03
N LYS A 109 -1.79 -2.02 -9.92
CA LYS A 109 -1.57 -2.13 -11.36
C LYS A 109 -0.50 -1.16 -11.85
N LEU A 110 -0.53 0.10 -11.43
CA LEU A 110 0.48 1.09 -11.84
C LEU A 110 1.90 0.67 -11.43
N VAL A 111 2.09 0.17 -10.21
CA VAL A 111 3.39 -0.33 -9.77
C VAL A 111 3.82 -1.57 -10.57
N ARG A 112 2.88 -2.47 -10.86
CA ARG A 112 3.15 -3.65 -11.70
C ARG A 112 3.59 -3.27 -13.11
N ASP A 113 2.88 -2.33 -13.74
CA ASP A 113 3.23 -1.84 -15.08
C ASP A 113 4.66 -1.23 -15.08
N VAL A 114 5.01 -0.46 -14.05
CA VAL A 114 6.37 0.09 -13.88
C VAL A 114 7.41 -1.02 -13.70
N ARG A 115 7.14 -2.03 -12.87
CA ARG A 115 8.02 -3.18 -12.69
C ARG A 115 8.29 -3.90 -14.01
N GLU A 116 7.23 -4.17 -14.78
CA GLU A 116 7.33 -4.87 -16.07
C GLU A 116 8.16 -4.04 -17.08
N VAL A 117 7.91 -2.73 -17.19
CA VAL A 117 8.67 -1.85 -18.08
C VAL A 117 10.13 -1.72 -17.65
N SER A 118 10.42 -1.72 -16.35
CA SER A 118 11.79 -1.60 -15.83
C SER A 118 12.64 -2.83 -16.11
N GLY A 119 12.04 -4.00 -16.33
CA GLY A 119 12.72 -5.28 -16.48
C GLY A 119 13.46 -5.75 -15.21
N ARG A 120 13.28 -5.08 -14.06
CA ARG A 120 13.94 -5.39 -12.79
C ARG A 120 13.05 -6.28 -11.90
N ALA A 121 13.69 -7.10 -11.08
CA ALA A 121 13.02 -7.88 -10.03
C ALA A 121 12.64 -6.95 -8.86
N ILE A 122 11.56 -6.18 -9.00
CA ILE A 122 11.04 -5.25 -7.99
C ILE A 122 9.89 -5.93 -7.24
N PHE A 123 9.92 -5.87 -5.92
CA PHE A 123 8.80 -6.29 -5.06
C PHE A 123 7.77 -5.16 -4.96
N ILE A 124 6.50 -5.54 -4.89
CA ILE A 124 5.38 -4.62 -4.71
C ILE A 124 4.90 -4.73 -3.28
N ALA A 125 4.91 -3.62 -2.53
CA ALA A 125 4.42 -3.56 -1.16
C ALA A 125 3.11 -2.77 -1.09
N GLY A 126 2.06 -3.39 -0.58
CA GLY A 126 0.81 -2.70 -0.27
C GLY A 126 1.00 -1.72 0.88
N ASP A 127 0.82 -0.43 0.62
CA ASP A 127 0.98 0.63 1.63
C ASP A 127 -0.35 0.87 2.36
N VAL A 128 -0.37 0.62 3.68
CA VAL A 128 -1.57 0.75 4.52
C VAL A 128 -1.27 1.71 5.66
N GLY A 129 -1.93 2.85 5.63
CA GLY A 129 -1.78 3.90 6.64
C GLY A 129 -2.88 3.91 7.70
N PRO A 130 -2.82 4.87 8.63
CA PRO A 130 -3.81 5.01 9.70
C PRO A 130 -5.18 5.41 9.14
N LEU A 131 -6.24 5.07 9.87
CA LEU A 131 -7.62 5.37 9.50
C LEU A 131 -7.98 6.87 9.57
N GLY A 132 -7.13 7.69 10.20
CA GLY A 132 -7.34 9.13 10.33
C GLY A 132 -8.33 9.54 11.42
N LYS A 133 -8.93 8.59 12.14
CA LYS A 133 -9.85 8.81 13.26
C LYS A 133 -9.38 8.01 14.46
N ARG A 134 -9.65 8.57 15.68
CA ARG A 134 -9.34 7.88 16.94
C ARG A 134 -10.37 6.81 17.23
N LEU A 135 -9.94 5.75 17.91
CA LEU A 135 -10.81 4.70 18.41
C LEU A 135 -11.56 5.17 19.66
N GLN A 136 -12.70 4.55 19.93
CA GLN A 136 -13.42 4.71 21.20
C GLN A 136 -12.52 4.27 22.39
N PRO A 137 -12.65 4.92 23.56
CA PRO A 137 -13.58 6.00 23.87
C PRO A 137 -13.12 7.42 23.46
N GLU A 138 -11.86 7.61 23.02
CA GLU A 138 -11.28 8.93 22.71
C GLU A 138 -11.73 9.49 21.34
N GLY A 139 -12.38 8.67 20.50
CA GLY A 139 -12.88 9.04 19.19
C GLY A 139 -14.15 8.30 18.79
N PRO A 140 -14.67 8.57 17.59
CA PRO A 140 -15.94 8.01 17.16
C PRO A 140 -15.86 6.56 16.66
N LEU A 141 -14.66 6.06 16.32
CA LEU A 141 -14.48 4.81 15.59
C LEU A 141 -14.43 3.61 16.55
N SER A 142 -15.29 2.62 16.37
CA SER A 142 -15.21 1.37 17.12
C SER A 142 -14.06 0.49 16.61
N THR A 143 -13.58 -0.42 17.47
CA THR A 143 -12.56 -1.41 17.07
C THR A 143 -13.04 -2.29 15.93
N ALA A 144 -14.33 -2.66 15.92
CA ALA A 144 -14.91 -3.51 14.88
C ALA A 144 -14.90 -2.81 13.51
N GLU A 145 -15.28 -1.53 13.44
CA GLU A 145 -15.22 -0.72 12.22
C GLU A 145 -13.78 -0.55 11.72
N ALA A 146 -12.84 -0.35 12.63
CA ALA A 146 -11.42 -0.25 12.29
C ALA A 146 -10.89 -1.56 11.68
N GLN A 147 -11.20 -2.68 12.30
CA GLN A 147 -10.82 -4.02 11.80
C GLN A 147 -11.39 -4.28 10.42
N GLU A 148 -12.66 -3.93 10.19
CA GLU A 148 -13.31 -4.15 8.89
C GLU A 148 -12.68 -3.27 7.81
N ALA A 149 -12.38 -2.00 8.09
CA ALA A 149 -11.72 -1.12 7.14
C ALA A 149 -10.33 -1.62 6.74
N PHE A 150 -9.54 -2.14 7.68
CA PHE A 150 -8.25 -2.75 7.38
C PHE A 150 -8.40 -4.08 6.63
N ARG A 151 -9.36 -4.93 7.00
CA ARG A 151 -9.62 -6.20 6.32
C ARG A 151 -9.99 -5.97 4.86
N GLU A 152 -10.87 -4.99 4.59
CA GLU A 152 -11.25 -4.62 3.24
C GLU A 152 -10.04 -4.19 2.42
N GLN A 153 -9.25 -3.23 2.91
CA GLN A 153 -8.11 -2.70 2.17
C GLN A 153 -7.03 -3.75 1.93
N VAL A 154 -6.63 -4.48 2.97
CA VAL A 154 -5.60 -5.52 2.89
C VAL A 154 -6.04 -6.65 1.96
N GLY A 155 -7.32 -7.07 2.05
CA GLY A 155 -7.88 -8.08 1.16
C GLY A 155 -7.79 -7.68 -0.31
N VAL A 156 -8.14 -6.43 -0.62
CA VAL A 156 -8.03 -5.91 -2.01
C VAL A 156 -6.59 -5.83 -2.49
N LEU A 157 -5.66 -5.36 -1.65
CA LEU A 157 -4.23 -5.30 -2.00
C LEU A 157 -3.67 -6.68 -2.28
N TRP A 158 -4.02 -7.67 -1.45
CA TRP A 158 -3.64 -9.07 -1.64
C TRP A 158 -4.19 -9.64 -2.95
N GLU A 159 -5.49 -9.48 -3.21
CA GLU A 159 -6.11 -9.93 -4.46
C GLU A 159 -5.49 -9.26 -5.69
N ALA A 160 -5.07 -8.00 -5.58
CA ALA A 160 -4.40 -7.28 -6.65
C ALA A 160 -2.95 -7.73 -6.87
N GLY A 161 -2.35 -8.49 -5.93
CA GLY A 161 -1.01 -9.05 -6.03
C GLY A 161 0.11 -8.13 -5.50
N ALA A 162 -0.16 -7.40 -4.43
CA ALA A 162 0.83 -6.67 -3.65
C ALA A 162 1.45 -7.57 -2.59
#